data_dee9b20a8bccd0847a85947519ed4d38
#
_entry.id   dee9b20a8bccd0847a85947519ed4d38
#
_cell.length_a   1.000
_cell.length_b   1.000
_cell.length_c   1.000
_cell.angle_alpha   90.00
_cell.angle_beta   90.00
_cell.angle_gamma   90.00
#
_symmetry.space_group_name_H-M   'P 1'
#
loop_
_entity.id
_entity.type
_entity.pdbx_description
1 polymer ?
#
loop_
_entity_poly.entity_id
_entity_poly.type
_entity_poly.pdbx_seq_one_letter_code
_entity_poly.pdbx_strand_id
1 'polypeptide(L)'
;MKRTYHCFPTFLFLFFTLHSFSQTHTLSGTIKNRDSREFVSAVSIIIKGSTEGTFSDARGNFKLATGKPLPLTLVFSSIGFETQELEITGAADVEVELVPSSVLGEEIVVAATRTATRAMESPVTIERISAANIRNTPATSYYDMVTQLKGVDVTTSSLTFKTPSTRGFNYSGNTRLNQLVDGMDNQAPGLNFAVGNFTGLTELDVDNMELLPGASSALYGSGGVNGTLLINSKDPFKYQGLSFQIKTGMNHVDKSQRSKPGWYNDWSARWAKAFNNKFAFKVGFQLVQAKDWIANSTQDYDRLTRKVLPGSRQTDPNYDGINVYGDETNMRDNGLSMKSLAQLVQGQTRQGILDATGGMVDIVQTMNAALPAVPTQEQIGLFIGSLPEALQRPVTNMVPFYFGLRNNIIPEASASRTGYVESDMVNPNTLNFKLSGSLHYKITSDLEASLTGYFGTGNTVYTGSDRYSLRGAKIGQYKLELRSKSWFVRSYTTQENAGEAYNATITARRLNEAWKPSTQWFPEYVGAFVQARSMGADEAAAHAAARAFADQGRPAAGSDEFKQLFDKVRSTPIPAGGLFLDRSDLWMTEGQYNFKD
;
A
#
# COMPACT_ATOMS: atom_id res chain seq x y z
N MET A 1 -20.23 11.37 60.58
CA MET A 1 -21.66 11.04 60.38
C MET A 1 -21.76 10.01 59.25
N LYS A 2 -22.06 8.78 59.62
CA LYS A 2 -22.27 7.64 58.70
C LYS A 2 -23.65 7.77 58.07
N ARG A 3 -23.77 7.60 56.74
CA ARG A 3 -25.01 7.20 56.09
C ARG A 3 -24.71 6.07 55.13
N THR A 4 -25.11 4.90 55.54
CA THR A 4 -25.18 3.62 54.83
C THR A 4 -26.30 3.64 53.82
N TYR A 5 -25.99 3.33 52.56
CA TYR A 5 -26.98 3.00 51.52
C TYR A 5 -27.16 1.48 51.48
N HIS A 6 -28.27 1.00 52.03
CA HIS A 6 -28.79 -0.35 51.87
C HIS A 6 -29.98 -0.29 50.92
N CYS A 7 -29.74 -0.47 49.59
CA CYS A 7 -30.82 -0.67 48.61
C CYS A 7 -30.32 -1.33 47.33
N PHE A 8 -29.63 -2.49 47.43
CA PHE A 8 -29.21 -3.17 46.18
C PHE A 8 -29.32 -4.71 46.14
N PRO A 9 -29.98 -5.44 47.04
CA PRO A 9 -30.20 -6.86 46.78
C PRO A 9 -31.64 -7.24 46.38
N THR A 10 -32.63 -6.33 46.38
CA THR A 10 -34.04 -6.74 46.14
C THR A 10 -34.42 -6.78 44.66
N PHE A 11 -33.64 -6.22 43.75
CA PHE A 11 -33.94 -6.24 42.30
C PHE A 11 -33.31 -7.42 41.54
N LEU A 12 -32.39 -8.16 42.15
CA LEU A 12 -31.74 -9.31 41.51
C LEU A 12 -32.50 -10.63 41.67
N PHE A 13 -33.52 -10.66 42.57
CA PHE A 13 -34.27 -11.91 42.83
C PHE A 13 -35.55 -12.07 42.03
N LEU A 14 -35.98 -11.02 41.28
CA LEU A 14 -37.22 -11.11 40.45
C LEU A 14 -36.97 -11.56 39.02
N PHE A 15 -35.71 -11.77 38.61
CA PHE A 15 -35.38 -12.25 37.24
C PHE A 15 -35.14 -13.76 37.11
N PHE A 16 -35.31 -14.51 38.23
CA PHE A 16 -34.97 -15.95 38.23
C PHE A 16 -36.17 -16.91 38.18
N THR A 17 -37.40 -16.45 37.98
CA THR A 17 -38.60 -17.32 38.09
C THR A 17 -39.42 -17.46 36.79
N LEU A 18 -38.83 -17.36 35.61
CA LEU A 18 -39.53 -17.78 34.38
C LEU A 18 -38.60 -18.64 33.49
N HIS A 19 -38.12 -19.75 34.04
CA HIS A 19 -37.60 -20.82 33.20
C HIS A 19 -38.76 -21.77 32.89
N SER A 20 -39.52 -21.44 31.85
CA SER A 20 -40.36 -22.44 31.16
C SER A 20 -39.43 -23.46 30.53
N PHE A 21 -39.32 -24.65 31.04
CA PHE A 21 -38.69 -25.79 30.39
C PHE A 21 -39.52 -26.16 29.15
N SER A 22 -39.21 -25.52 28.00
CA SER A 22 -39.61 -26.06 26.73
C SER A 22 -38.77 -27.33 26.48
N GLN A 23 -39.43 -28.45 26.26
CA GLN A 23 -38.74 -29.67 25.83
C GLN A 23 -38.10 -29.38 24.46
N THR A 24 -36.79 -29.18 24.43
CA THR A 24 -36.05 -29.02 23.19
C THR A 24 -35.64 -30.36 22.63
N HIS A 25 -36.07 -30.66 21.43
CA HIS A 25 -35.60 -31.82 20.65
C HIS A 25 -34.33 -31.41 19.88
N THR A 26 -33.33 -32.29 19.89
CA THR A 26 -32.13 -32.08 19.07
C THR A 26 -32.21 -33.05 17.89
N LEU A 27 -32.31 -32.50 16.70
CA LEU A 27 -32.24 -33.23 15.44
C LEU A 27 -30.81 -33.20 14.93
N SER A 28 -30.26 -34.35 14.56
CA SER A 28 -28.90 -34.46 14.03
C SER A 28 -28.88 -35.34 12.80
N GLY A 29 -27.86 -35.22 12.00
CA GLY A 29 -27.70 -36.04 10.82
C GLY A 29 -26.47 -35.67 9.99
N THR A 30 -26.31 -36.42 8.91
CA THR A 30 -25.19 -36.27 7.97
C THR A 30 -25.71 -36.13 6.54
N ILE A 31 -25.09 -35.22 5.78
CA ILE A 31 -25.50 -34.92 4.42
C ILE A 31 -24.38 -35.31 3.45
N LYS A 32 -24.72 -36.11 2.44
CA LYS A 32 -23.81 -36.56 1.39
C LYS A 32 -24.33 -36.20 0.01
N ASN A 33 -23.42 -36.08 -0.93
CA ASN A 33 -23.74 -36.05 -2.35
C ASN A 33 -24.12 -37.45 -2.81
N ARG A 34 -25.26 -37.61 -3.46
CA ARG A 34 -25.79 -38.91 -3.93
C ARG A 34 -24.84 -39.63 -4.89
N ASP A 35 -24.19 -38.87 -5.79
CA ASP A 35 -23.39 -39.44 -6.88
C ASP A 35 -21.92 -39.66 -6.45
N SER A 36 -21.28 -38.70 -5.81
CA SER A 36 -19.87 -38.78 -5.39
C SER A 36 -19.67 -39.39 -4.00
N ARG A 37 -20.73 -39.55 -3.20
CA ARG A 37 -20.70 -40.00 -1.79
C ARG A 37 -19.89 -39.10 -0.85
N GLU A 38 -19.44 -37.97 -1.33
CA GLU A 38 -18.69 -37.00 -0.52
C GLU A 38 -19.63 -36.21 0.40
N PHE A 39 -19.12 -35.79 1.55
CA PHE A 39 -19.85 -34.97 2.49
C PHE A 39 -20.11 -33.58 1.91
N VAL A 40 -21.36 -33.09 2.06
CA VAL A 40 -21.73 -31.74 1.58
C VAL A 40 -21.78 -30.77 2.75
N SER A 41 -20.89 -29.80 2.75
CA SER A 41 -20.82 -28.71 3.74
C SER A 41 -21.71 -27.53 3.35
N ALA A 42 -22.05 -26.70 4.35
CA ALA A 42 -22.82 -25.46 4.16
C ALA A 42 -24.22 -25.68 3.53
N VAL A 43 -24.80 -26.84 3.72
CA VAL A 43 -26.20 -27.08 3.36
C VAL A 43 -27.09 -26.36 4.36
N SER A 44 -28.05 -25.59 3.88
CA SER A 44 -29.07 -24.93 4.72
C SER A 44 -30.14 -25.96 5.10
N ILE A 45 -30.39 -26.14 6.39
CA ILE A 45 -31.41 -27.00 6.97
C ILE A 45 -32.40 -26.14 7.74
N ILE A 46 -33.62 -26.01 7.26
CA ILE A 46 -34.65 -25.11 7.83
C ILE A 46 -35.91 -25.93 8.10
N ILE A 47 -36.58 -25.69 9.21
CA ILE A 47 -37.91 -26.22 9.48
C ILE A 47 -38.90 -25.52 8.55
N LYS A 48 -39.64 -26.28 7.73
CA LYS A 48 -40.63 -25.76 6.78
C LYS A 48 -41.62 -24.82 7.46
N GLY A 49 -41.76 -23.61 6.90
CA GLY A 49 -42.64 -22.58 7.46
C GLY A 49 -42.11 -21.91 8.71
N SER A 50 -40.80 -21.99 9.01
CA SER A 50 -40.14 -21.39 10.17
C SER A 50 -38.86 -20.68 9.78
N THR A 51 -38.38 -19.81 10.65
CA THR A 51 -37.04 -19.22 10.57
C THR A 51 -35.98 -20.02 11.32
N GLU A 52 -36.38 -21.08 12.02
CA GLU A 52 -35.49 -21.97 12.76
C GLU A 52 -34.73 -22.88 11.78
N GLY A 53 -33.42 -22.90 11.89
CA GLY A 53 -32.58 -23.70 11.02
C GLY A 53 -31.13 -23.77 11.48
N THR A 54 -30.36 -24.56 10.74
CA THR A 54 -28.91 -24.73 10.94
C THR A 54 -28.21 -24.93 9.60
N PHE A 55 -26.88 -25.09 9.63
CA PHE A 55 -26.09 -25.47 8.44
C PHE A 55 -25.25 -26.71 8.75
N SER A 56 -24.95 -27.49 7.70
CA SER A 56 -24.00 -28.60 7.83
C SER A 56 -22.56 -28.08 7.96
N ASP A 57 -21.76 -28.77 8.78
CA ASP A 57 -20.33 -28.49 8.97
C ASP A 57 -19.48 -29.02 7.78
N ALA A 58 -18.16 -28.89 7.88
CA ALA A 58 -17.22 -29.32 6.85
C ALA A 58 -17.23 -30.84 6.59
N ARG A 59 -17.82 -31.63 7.49
CA ARG A 59 -17.99 -33.07 7.37
C ARG A 59 -19.44 -33.46 7.06
N GLY A 60 -20.26 -32.50 6.63
CA GLY A 60 -21.65 -32.71 6.31
C GLY A 60 -22.57 -32.94 7.51
N ASN A 61 -22.09 -32.88 8.74
CA ASN A 61 -22.91 -33.09 9.92
C ASN A 61 -23.71 -31.84 10.28
N PHE A 62 -24.93 -32.01 10.75
CA PHE A 62 -25.74 -30.92 11.29
C PHE A 62 -26.36 -31.29 12.64
N LYS A 63 -26.65 -30.24 13.43
CA LYS A 63 -27.45 -30.33 14.65
C LYS A 63 -28.41 -29.15 14.70
N LEU A 64 -29.69 -29.43 14.93
CA LEU A 64 -30.74 -28.42 15.06
C LEU A 64 -31.51 -28.67 16.37
N ALA A 65 -31.43 -27.74 17.30
CA ALA A 65 -32.24 -27.74 18.52
C ALA A 65 -33.54 -26.97 18.26
N THR A 66 -34.68 -27.57 18.48
CA THR A 66 -35.98 -26.92 18.32
C THR A 66 -36.93 -27.26 19.45
N GLY A 67 -37.81 -26.34 19.82
CA GLY A 67 -38.92 -26.57 20.74
C GLY A 67 -40.22 -26.96 20.04
N LYS A 68 -40.21 -27.17 18.71
CA LYS A 68 -41.43 -27.53 17.96
C LYS A 68 -41.73 -29.02 18.08
N PRO A 69 -43.03 -29.38 18.20
CA PRO A 69 -43.40 -30.78 18.29
C PRO A 69 -43.15 -31.54 16.97
N LEU A 70 -42.84 -32.82 17.09
CA LEU A 70 -42.77 -33.74 15.98
C LEU A 70 -44.18 -34.27 15.62
N PRO A 71 -44.48 -34.61 14.35
CA PRO A 71 -43.58 -34.58 13.20
C PRO A 71 -43.35 -33.17 12.63
N LEU A 72 -42.16 -32.94 12.06
CA LEU A 72 -41.84 -31.69 11.35
C LEU A 72 -41.07 -31.97 10.05
N THR A 73 -41.21 -31.10 9.08
CA THR A 73 -40.50 -31.21 7.80
C THR A 73 -39.27 -30.35 7.80
N LEU A 74 -38.11 -30.95 7.53
CA LEU A 74 -36.87 -30.22 7.27
C LEU A 74 -36.71 -30.02 5.77
N VAL A 75 -36.31 -28.79 5.39
CA VAL A 75 -35.95 -28.41 4.03
C VAL A 75 -34.43 -28.29 3.94
N PHE A 76 -33.83 -29.11 3.08
CA PHE A 76 -32.39 -29.10 2.80
C PHE A 76 -32.15 -28.38 1.49
N SER A 77 -31.34 -27.33 1.47
CA SER A 77 -30.99 -26.60 0.26
C SER A 77 -29.53 -26.26 0.21
N SER A 78 -28.91 -26.44 -0.95
CA SER A 78 -27.51 -26.06 -1.21
C SER A 78 -27.32 -25.72 -2.68
N ILE A 79 -26.37 -24.85 -2.99
CA ILE A 79 -26.04 -24.49 -4.38
C ILE A 79 -25.48 -25.72 -5.10
N GLY A 80 -26.02 -26.02 -6.28
CA GLY A 80 -25.63 -27.19 -7.08
C GLY A 80 -26.37 -28.48 -6.72
N PHE A 81 -27.36 -28.40 -5.85
CA PHE A 81 -28.20 -29.53 -5.46
C PHE A 81 -29.68 -29.18 -5.54
N GLU A 82 -30.50 -30.17 -5.82
CA GLU A 82 -31.96 -30.05 -5.73
C GLU A 82 -32.39 -29.85 -4.28
N THR A 83 -33.36 -28.94 -4.05
CA THR A 83 -33.94 -28.79 -2.72
C THR A 83 -34.71 -30.03 -2.34
N GLN A 84 -34.42 -30.57 -1.16
CA GLN A 84 -35.03 -31.79 -0.66
C GLN A 84 -35.80 -31.54 0.62
N GLU A 85 -37.00 -32.10 0.73
CA GLU A 85 -37.81 -32.04 1.94
C GLU A 85 -37.88 -33.43 2.59
N LEU A 86 -37.69 -33.45 3.91
CA LEU A 86 -37.75 -34.71 4.67
C LEU A 86 -38.60 -34.51 5.92
N GLU A 87 -39.59 -35.37 6.08
CA GLU A 87 -40.43 -35.40 7.29
C GLU A 87 -39.72 -36.17 8.40
N ILE A 88 -39.54 -35.54 9.55
CA ILE A 88 -38.92 -36.12 10.73
C ILE A 88 -39.99 -36.45 11.76
N THR A 89 -40.15 -37.72 12.02
CA THR A 89 -41.16 -38.25 12.96
C THR A 89 -40.61 -38.59 14.34
N GLY A 90 -39.28 -38.62 14.49
CA GLY A 90 -38.57 -38.93 15.74
C GLY A 90 -37.19 -38.30 15.84
N ALA A 91 -36.62 -38.26 17.02
CA ALA A 91 -35.27 -37.75 17.27
C ALA A 91 -34.23 -38.85 16.97
N ALA A 92 -33.96 -39.12 15.68
CA ALA A 92 -32.93 -40.05 15.21
C ALA A 92 -31.91 -39.29 14.32
N ASP A 93 -30.68 -39.82 14.25
CA ASP A 93 -29.70 -39.34 13.29
C ASP A 93 -30.18 -39.61 11.86
N VAL A 94 -30.24 -38.57 11.05
CA VAL A 94 -30.80 -38.62 9.69
C VAL A 94 -29.66 -38.56 8.68
N GLU A 95 -29.62 -39.53 7.77
CA GLU A 95 -28.72 -39.48 6.62
C GLU A 95 -29.48 -38.92 5.40
N VAL A 96 -28.99 -37.84 4.82
CA VAL A 96 -29.60 -37.16 3.68
C VAL A 96 -28.66 -37.22 2.48
N GLU A 97 -29.14 -37.75 1.37
CA GLU A 97 -28.41 -37.77 0.10
C GLU A 97 -28.97 -36.71 -0.83
N LEU A 98 -28.23 -35.60 -1.00
CA LEU A 98 -28.60 -34.53 -1.92
C LEU A 98 -28.31 -34.94 -3.36
N VAL A 99 -29.29 -34.74 -4.23
CA VAL A 99 -29.21 -35.00 -5.67
C VAL A 99 -28.51 -33.79 -6.31
N PRO A 100 -27.38 -33.97 -7.03
CA PRO A 100 -26.80 -32.90 -7.80
C PRO A 100 -27.80 -32.37 -8.82
N SER A 101 -28.01 -31.07 -8.82
CA SER A 101 -28.83 -30.42 -9.85
C SER A 101 -28.04 -30.37 -11.16
N SER A 102 -28.58 -30.97 -12.22
CA SER A 102 -28.04 -30.89 -13.57
C SER A 102 -28.25 -29.52 -14.22
N VAL A 103 -29.02 -28.66 -13.60
CA VAL A 103 -29.11 -27.23 -13.97
C VAL A 103 -27.81 -26.62 -13.50
N LEU A 104 -26.94 -26.23 -14.45
CA LEU A 104 -25.74 -25.40 -14.18
C LEU A 104 -26.15 -24.33 -13.20
N GLY A 105 -25.62 -24.41 -11.96
CA GLY A 105 -26.14 -23.71 -10.80
C GLY A 105 -26.42 -22.26 -11.08
N GLU A 106 -27.53 -21.78 -10.58
CA GLU A 106 -27.89 -20.36 -10.58
C GLU A 106 -26.80 -19.57 -9.83
N GLU A 107 -25.75 -19.22 -10.55
CA GLU A 107 -24.64 -18.46 -10.00
C GLU A 107 -25.17 -17.07 -9.64
N ILE A 108 -25.20 -16.78 -8.34
CA ILE A 108 -25.65 -15.49 -7.82
C ILE A 108 -24.50 -14.52 -7.87
N VAL A 109 -24.71 -13.35 -8.47
CA VAL A 109 -23.78 -12.23 -8.56
C VAL A 109 -24.40 -10.98 -7.99
N VAL A 110 -23.56 -10.08 -7.49
CA VAL A 110 -23.99 -8.81 -6.89
C VAL A 110 -23.54 -7.60 -7.72
N ALA A 111 -22.50 -7.78 -8.55
CA ALA A 111 -21.81 -6.67 -9.22
C ALA A 111 -22.72 -5.86 -10.18
N ALA A 112 -23.67 -6.48 -10.85
CA ALA A 112 -24.50 -5.78 -11.86
C ALA A 112 -25.58 -4.90 -11.28
N THR A 113 -26.11 -5.22 -10.11
CA THR A 113 -27.31 -4.57 -9.55
C THR A 113 -27.15 -4.10 -8.11
N ARG A 114 -26.00 -4.42 -7.46
CA ARG A 114 -25.72 -4.26 -6.02
C ARG A 114 -26.64 -5.04 -5.09
N THR A 115 -27.56 -5.81 -5.66
CA THR A 115 -28.43 -6.79 -4.98
C THR A 115 -28.17 -8.16 -5.61
N ALA A 116 -28.46 -9.23 -4.85
CA ALA A 116 -28.24 -10.59 -5.32
C ALA A 116 -29.14 -10.89 -6.53
N THR A 117 -28.54 -11.16 -7.70
CA THR A 117 -29.23 -11.54 -8.94
C THR A 117 -28.57 -12.77 -9.56
N ARG A 118 -29.30 -13.49 -10.41
CA ARG A 118 -28.72 -14.59 -11.17
C ARG A 118 -27.74 -14.06 -12.21
N ALA A 119 -26.58 -14.70 -12.34
CA ALA A 119 -25.55 -14.26 -13.31
C ALA A 119 -26.08 -14.22 -14.74
N MET A 120 -26.98 -15.15 -15.10
CA MET A 120 -27.62 -15.21 -16.42
C MET A 120 -28.62 -14.08 -16.68
N GLU A 121 -29.13 -13.44 -15.64
CA GLU A 121 -30.05 -12.28 -15.71
C GLU A 121 -29.30 -10.94 -15.73
N SER A 122 -27.97 -10.98 -15.56
CA SER A 122 -27.14 -9.79 -15.56
C SER A 122 -27.11 -9.14 -16.95
N PRO A 123 -27.41 -7.82 -17.10
CA PRO A 123 -27.33 -7.15 -18.38
C PRO A 123 -25.88 -6.90 -18.84
N VAL A 124 -24.90 -7.21 -18.01
CA VAL A 124 -23.47 -6.98 -18.25
C VAL A 124 -22.66 -8.24 -17.93
N THR A 125 -21.55 -8.41 -18.64
CA THR A 125 -20.63 -9.51 -18.36
C THR A 125 -19.96 -9.29 -17.01
N ILE A 126 -19.95 -10.32 -16.16
CA ILE A 126 -19.27 -10.34 -14.87
C ILE A 126 -18.26 -11.49 -14.90
N GLU A 127 -17.01 -11.17 -14.58
CA GLU A 127 -15.99 -12.19 -14.36
C GLU A 127 -15.96 -12.53 -12.86
N ARG A 128 -15.92 -13.79 -12.51
CA ARG A 128 -16.00 -14.23 -11.11
C ARG A 128 -14.92 -15.24 -10.74
N ILE A 129 -14.37 -15.08 -9.54
CA ILE A 129 -13.48 -16.04 -8.89
C ILE A 129 -14.17 -16.53 -7.62
N SER A 130 -14.44 -17.83 -7.54
CA SER A 130 -15.09 -18.44 -6.39
C SER A 130 -14.10 -18.78 -5.26
N ALA A 131 -14.62 -19.02 -4.05
CA ALA A 131 -13.82 -19.52 -2.92
C ALA A 131 -13.08 -20.84 -3.24
N ALA A 132 -13.66 -21.69 -4.09
CA ALA A 132 -13.03 -22.92 -4.54
C ALA A 132 -11.82 -22.65 -5.44
N ASN A 133 -11.94 -21.70 -6.38
CA ASN A 133 -10.81 -21.28 -7.21
C ASN A 133 -9.67 -20.72 -6.35
N ILE A 134 -9.99 -19.84 -5.38
CA ILE A 134 -9.01 -19.25 -4.46
C ILE A 134 -8.26 -20.34 -3.68
N ARG A 135 -9.00 -21.29 -3.10
CA ARG A 135 -8.41 -22.39 -2.32
C ARG A 135 -7.53 -23.34 -3.13
N ASN A 136 -7.89 -23.61 -4.37
CA ASN A 136 -7.22 -24.60 -5.21
C ASN A 136 -6.06 -24.01 -6.03
N THR A 137 -5.88 -22.70 -6.04
CA THR A 137 -4.80 -22.06 -6.79
C THR A 137 -3.63 -21.74 -5.87
N PRO A 138 -2.42 -22.19 -6.19
CA PRO A 138 -1.22 -21.91 -5.40
C PRO A 138 -0.73 -20.48 -5.64
N ALA A 139 -1.41 -19.51 -5.06
CA ALA A 139 -1.03 -18.09 -5.11
C ALA A 139 -0.50 -17.60 -3.75
N THR A 140 0.37 -16.61 -3.75
CA THR A 140 0.86 -16.01 -2.51
C THR A 140 -0.25 -15.25 -1.79
N SER A 141 -1.16 -14.65 -2.54
CA SER A 141 -2.33 -13.91 -2.03
C SER A 141 -3.54 -14.16 -2.94
N TYR A 142 -4.74 -14.12 -2.39
CA TYR A 142 -5.97 -14.16 -3.20
C TYR A 142 -6.05 -12.99 -4.21
N TYR A 143 -5.38 -11.88 -3.94
CA TYR A 143 -5.26 -10.75 -4.88
C TYR A 143 -4.52 -11.13 -6.16
N ASP A 144 -3.64 -12.12 -6.11
CA ASP A 144 -2.92 -12.60 -7.29
C ASP A 144 -3.85 -13.28 -8.28
N MET A 145 -4.97 -13.81 -7.80
CA MET A 145 -6.00 -14.44 -8.63
C MET A 145 -6.66 -13.46 -9.61
N VAL A 146 -6.65 -12.16 -9.30
CA VAL A 146 -7.25 -11.14 -10.17
C VAL A 146 -6.55 -11.09 -11.53
N THR A 147 -5.29 -11.50 -11.60
CA THR A 147 -4.54 -11.61 -12.88
C THR A 147 -5.10 -12.67 -13.83
N GLN A 148 -5.91 -13.60 -13.31
CA GLN A 148 -6.53 -14.66 -14.12
C GLN A 148 -7.83 -14.22 -14.80
N LEU A 149 -8.36 -13.04 -14.41
CA LEU A 149 -9.53 -12.45 -15.04
C LEU A 149 -9.19 -11.86 -16.41
N LYS A 150 -10.11 -11.97 -17.35
CA LYS A 150 -9.89 -11.49 -18.73
C LYS A 150 -9.71 -9.99 -18.79
N GLY A 151 -8.66 -9.55 -19.47
CA GLY A 151 -8.37 -8.14 -19.69
C GLY A 151 -7.93 -7.38 -18.44
N VAL A 152 -7.46 -8.08 -17.41
CA VAL A 152 -6.88 -7.51 -16.20
C VAL A 152 -5.36 -7.56 -16.27
N ASP A 153 -4.75 -6.39 -16.08
CA ASP A 153 -3.32 -6.23 -15.85
C ASP A 153 -3.09 -5.89 -14.36
N VAL A 154 -1.92 -6.24 -13.84
CA VAL A 154 -1.57 -5.94 -12.45
C VAL A 154 -0.19 -5.29 -12.38
N THR A 155 -0.14 -4.10 -11.79
CA THR A 155 1.12 -3.46 -11.42
C THR A 155 1.54 -3.93 -10.04
N THR A 156 2.73 -4.51 -9.94
CA THR A 156 3.29 -4.99 -8.67
C THR A 156 4.23 -3.93 -8.09
N SER A 157 3.77 -3.24 -7.06
CA SER A 157 4.56 -2.19 -6.36
C SER A 157 5.41 -2.75 -5.21
N SER A 158 5.02 -3.91 -4.67
CA SER A 158 5.73 -4.69 -3.65
C SER A 158 5.14 -6.09 -3.55
N LEU A 159 5.64 -6.92 -2.65
CA LEU A 159 5.05 -8.23 -2.36
C LEU A 159 3.60 -8.12 -1.86
N THR A 160 3.28 -7.05 -1.16
CA THR A 160 1.96 -6.83 -0.55
C THR A 160 1.06 -5.87 -1.31
N PHE A 161 1.63 -4.99 -2.13
CA PHE A 161 0.87 -4.02 -2.91
C PHE A 161 0.85 -4.40 -4.39
N LYS A 162 -0.34 -4.80 -4.83
CA LYS A 162 -0.66 -5.12 -6.22
C LYS A 162 -1.87 -4.33 -6.64
N THR A 163 -1.75 -3.59 -7.73
CA THR A 163 -2.80 -2.72 -8.24
C THR A 163 -3.34 -3.29 -9.54
N PRO A 164 -4.54 -3.88 -9.53
CA PRO A 164 -5.20 -4.33 -10.75
C PRO A 164 -5.69 -3.14 -11.57
N SER A 165 -5.72 -3.33 -12.86
CA SER A 165 -6.34 -2.41 -13.82
C SER A 165 -6.93 -3.19 -14.99
N THR A 166 -7.78 -2.53 -15.78
CA THR A 166 -8.40 -3.13 -16.95
C THR A 166 -8.17 -2.25 -18.17
N ARG A 167 -8.27 -2.83 -19.36
CA ARG A 167 -8.26 -2.11 -20.65
C ARG A 167 -6.96 -1.34 -20.92
N GLY A 168 -5.82 -1.81 -20.42
CA GLY A 168 -4.51 -1.22 -20.68
C GLY A 168 -4.20 0.08 -19.90
N PHE A 169 -5.06 0.52 -18.97
CA PHE A 169 -4.80 1.69 -18.13
C PHE A 169 -3.98 1.32 -16.88
N ASN A 170 -2.85 0.67 -17.11
CA ASN A 170 -2.05 0.07 -16.05
C ASN A 170 -1.02 1.06 -15.48
N TYR A 171 -1.13 1.38 -14.18
CA TYR A 171 -0.14 2.13 -13.41
C TYR A 171 -0.34 1.91 -11.89
N SER A 172 0.68 2.18 -11.10
CA SER A 172 0.72 1.85 -9.66
C SER A 172 -0.33 2.60 -8.82
N GLY A 173 -0.68 3.82 -9.19
CA GLY A 173 -1.68 4.65 -8.50
C GLY A 173 -3.05 4.63 -9.17
N ASN A 174 -3.52 3.47 -9.69
CA ASN A 174 -4.78 3.41 -10.45
C ASN A 174 -5.99 3.72 -9.57
N THR A 175 -6.57 4.90 -9.77
CA THR A 175 -7.81 5.37 -9.11
C THR A 175 -9.05 5.24 -9.99
N ARG A 176 -8.94 4.57 -11.15
CA ARG A 176 -10.01 4.41 -12.14
C ARG A 176 -10.71 3.06 -12.09
N LEU A 177 -10.17 2.14 -11.28
CA LEU A 177 -10.79 0.86 -10.96
C LEU A 177 -11.22 0.88 -9.50
N ASN A 178 -12.52 0.90 -9.24
CA ASN A 178 -13.04 0.78 -7.90
C ASN A 178 -12.73 -0.61 -7.33
N GLN A 179 -12.32 -0.66 -6.06
CA GLN A 179 -12.15 -1.90 -5.34
C GLN A 179 -12.96 -1.81 -4.05
N LEU A 180 -13.96 -2.67 -3.93
CA LEU A 180 -14.86 -2.67 -2.79
C LEU A 180 -14.74 -3.99 -2.01
N VAL A 181 -14.53 -3.90 -0.71
CA VAL A 181 -14.53 -5.04 0.20
C VAL A 181 -15.80 -4.98 1.05
N ASP A 182 -16.69 -5.95 0.90
CA ASP A 182 -18.02 -5.95 1.51
C ASP A 182 -18.76 -4.61 1.34
N GLY A 183 -18.56 -4.00 0.16
CA GLY A 183 -19.16 -2.73 -0.23
C GLY A 183 -18.51 -1.48 0.36
N MET A 184 -17.45 -1.57 1.13
CA MET A 184 -16.63 -0.43 1.55
C MET A 184 -15.53 -0.18 0.52
N ASP A 185 -15.27 1.08 0.21
CA ASP A 185 -14.19 1.47 -0.68
C ASP A 185 -12.83 1.10 -0.07
N ASN A 186 -12.05 0.32 -0.81
CA ASN A 186 -10.73 -0.18 -0.41
C ASN A 186 -9.62 0.76 -0.88
N GLN A 187 -9.83 2.06 -0.73
CA GLN A 187 -8.88 3.11 -1.08
C GLN A 187 -8.47 3.89 0.17
N ALA A 188 -7.18 4.24 0.22
CA ALA A 188 -6.66 5.15 1.24
C ALA A 188 -7.17 6.57 0.99
N PRO A 189 -7.93 7.20 1.90
CA PRO A 189 -8.62 8.46 1.61
C PRO A 189 -7.69 9.65 1.34
N GLY A 190 -6.57 9.75 2.04
CA GLY A 190 -5.62 10.84 1.90
C GLY A 190 -4.54 10.56 0.88
N LEU A 191 -3.91 9.40 0.94
CA LEU A 191 -2.85 9.00 0.00
C LEU A 191 -3.39 8.64 -1.39
N ASN A 192 -4.71 8.48 -1.53
CA ASN A 192 -5.42 8.29 -2.79
C ASN A 192 -4.85 7.16 -3.66
N PHE A 193 -4.64 5.98 -3.06
CA PHE A 193 -4.27 4.75 -3.77
C PHE A 193 -5.05 3.55 -3.23
N ALA A 194 -5.22 2.54 -4.08
CA ALA A 194 -5.88 1.30 -3.68
C ALA A 194 -4.99 0.51 -2.70
N VAL A 195 -5.54 0.20 -1.52
CA VAL A 195 -4.80 -0.47 -0.43
C VAL A 195 -4.58 -1.95 -0.69
N GLY A 196 -5.26 -2.50 -1.68
CA GLY A 196 -5.12 -3.91 -2.08
C GLY A 196 -5.38 -4.87 -0.91
N ASN A 197 -4.41 -5.73 -0.66
CA ASN A 197 -4.48 -6.73 0.41
C ASN A 197 -3.83 -6.27 1.75
N PHE A 198 -3.58 -4.96 1.92
CA PHE A 198 -2.97 -4.44 3.16
C PHE A 198 -3.96 -4.44 4.33
N THR A 199 -5.24 -4.22 4.07
CA THR A 199 -6.36 -4.32 5.01
C THR A 199 -7.46 -5.22 4.44
N GLY A 200 -8.58 -5.39 5.14
CA GLY A 200 -9.73 -6.15 4.67
C GLY A 200 -9.67 -7.64 5.03
N LEU A 201 -10.16 -8.47 4.13
CA LEU A 201 -10.36 -9.89 4.37
C LEU A 201 -9.06 -10.69 4.42
N THR A 202 -9.06 -11.75 5.23
CA THR A 202 -8.12 -12.84 5.07
C THR A 202 -8.56 -13.75 3.92
N GLU A 203 -7.65 -14.46 3.28
CA GLU A 203 -7.99 -15.41 2.20
C GLU A 203 -9.03 -16.45 2.65
N LEU A 204 -8.97 -16.89 3.89
CA LEU A 204 -9.92 -17.84 4.46
C LEU A 204 -11.36 -17.30 4.53
N ASP A 205 -11.53 -15.98 4.58
CA ASP A 205 -12.85 -15.33 4.68
C ASP A 205 -13.38 -14.79 3.36
N VAL A 206 -12.63 -14.90 2.25
CA VAL A 206 -13.13 -14.52 0.92
C VAL A 206 -14.07 -15.60 0.40
N ASP A 207 -15.31 -15.22 0.04
CA ASP A 207 -16.29 -16.07 -0.61
C ASP A 207 -16.15 -16.03 -2.13
N ASN A 208 -16.11 -14.84 -2.68
CA ASN A 208 -15.91 -14.62 -4.11
C ASN A 208 -15.31 -13.24 -4.40
N MET A 209 -14.77 -13.12 -5.60
CA MET A 209 -14.42 -11.84 -6.21
C MET A 209 -15.16 -11.70 -7.52
N GLU A 210 -15.77 -10.55 -7.76
CA GLU A 210 -16.52 -10.24 -8.97
C GLU A 210 -15.93 -9.00 -9.63
N LEU A 211 -15.58 -9.10 -10.90
CA LEU A 211 -15.15 -7.97 -11.70
C LEU A 211 -16.24 -7.57 -12.69
N LEU A 212 -16.68 -6.35 -12.57
CA LEU A 212 -17.51 -5.67 -13.55
C LEU A 212 -16.60 -4.82 -14.45
N PRO A 213 -16.24 -5.28 -15.67
CA PRO A 213 -15.32 -4.56 -16.52
C PRO A 213 -16.01 -3.38 -17.22
N GLY A 214 -15.31 -2.25 -17.32
CA GLY A 214 -15.80 -1.05 -17.99
C GLY A 214 -16.49 -0.05 -17.07
N ALA A 215 -17.20 0.90 -17.67
CA ALA A 215 -17.82 1.99 -16.92
C ALA A 215 -18.94 1.49 -16.02
N SER A 216 -18.77 1.61 -14.73
CA SER A 216 -19.70 1.20 -13.68
C SER A 216 -20.03 2.34 -12.70
N SER A 217 -19.67 3.58 -13.07
CA SER A 217 -19.80 4.77 -12.22
C SER A 217 -21.23 5.11 -11.82
N ALA A 218 -22.23 4.74 -12.63
CA ALA A 218 -23.64 4.93 -12.27
C ALA A 218 -24.05 4.17 -11.01
N LEU A 219 -23.42 2.99 -10.75
CA LEU A 219 -23.70 2.15 -9.58
C LEU A 219 -22.67 2.33 -8.46
N TYR A 220 -21.41 2.60 -8.81
CA TYR A 220 -20.28 2.50 -7.88
C TYR A 220 -19.48 3.80 -7.73
N GLY A 221 -19.98 4.92 -8.28
CA GLY A 221 -19.35 6.22 -8.14
C GLY A 221 -18.23 6.49 -9.15
N SER A 222 -17.60 7.65 -9.02
CA SER A 222 -16.69 8.24 -10.02
C SER A 222 -15.43 7.41 -10.32
N GLY A 223 -14.94 6.61 -9.39
CA GLY A 223 -13.78 5.75 -9.59
C GLY A 223 -14.01 4.56 -10.54
N GLY A 224 -15.28 4.19 -10.83
CA GLY A 224 -15.63 3.04 -11.67
C GLY A 224 -15.54 3.31 -13.18
N VAL A 225 -14.51 4.00 -13.66
CA VAL A 225 -14.31 4.32 -15.08
C VAL A 225 -13.85 3.10 -15.87
N ASN A 226 -12.90 2.35 -15.34
CA ASN A 226 -12.33 1.16 -15.97
C ASN A 226 -13.02 -0.12 -15.52
N GLY A 227 -13.69 -0.09 -14.39
CA GLY A 227 -14.39 -1.22 -13.81
C GLY A 227 -14.53 -1.14 -12.30
N THR A 228 -15.19 -2.14 -11.73
CA THR A 228 -15.33 -2.31 -10.29
C THR A 228 -15.01 -3.76 -9.92
N LEU A 229 -14.10 -3.94 -8.98
CA LEU A 229 -13.77 -5.22 -8.35
C LEU A 229 -14.49 -5.28 -7.01
N LEU A 230 -15.37 -6.25 -6.84
CA LEU A 230 -16.05 -6.55 -5.59
C LEU A 230 -15.38 -7.76 -4.94
N ILE A 231 -15.09 -7.67 -3.66
CA ILE A 231 -14.55 -8.75 -2.85
C ILE A 231 -15.54 -8.99 -1.72
N ASN A 232 -16.19 -10.15 -1.74
CA ASN A 232 -17.24 -10.48 -0.80
C ASN A 232 -16.75 -11.50 0.23
N SER A 233 -17.09 -11.28 1.49
CA SER A 233 -16.73 -12.17 2.58
C SER A 233 -17.74 -13.30 2.76
N LYS A 234 -17.26 -14.40 3.35
CA LYS A 234 -18.10 -15.54 3.70
C LYS A 234 -19.16 -15.19 4.72
N ASP A 235 -20.38 -15.62 4.48
CA ASP A 235 -21.51 -15.48 5.39
C ASP A 235 -21.28 -16.35 6.64
N PRO A 236 -21.26 -15.78 7.87
CA PRO A 236 -21.00 -16.54 9.09
C PRO A 236 -22.16 -17.50 9.46
N PHE A 237 -23.35 -17.31 8.92
CA PHE A 237 -24.44 -18.27 9.10
C PHE A 237 -24.20 -19.56 8.32
N LYS A 238 -23.62 -19.45 7.11
CA LYS A 238 -23.33 -20.58 6.22
C LYS A 238 -21.99 -21.25 6.52
N TYR A 239 -20.94 -20.45 6.67
CA TYR A 239 -19.56 -20.93 6.79
C TYR A 239 -19.08 -20.82 8.23
N GLN A 240 -19.50 -21.78 9.07
CA GLN A 240 -19.16 -21.85 10.49
C GLN A 240 -17.90 -22.70 10.73
N GLY A 241 -17.34 -22.57 11.92
CA GLY A 241 -16.18 -23.33 12.38
C GLY A 241 -14.88 -22.55 12.37
N LEU A 242 -13.81 -23.22 12.78
CA LEU A 242 -12.44 -22.72 12.79
C LEU A 242 -11.71 -23.21 11.55
N SER A 243 -11.05 -22.30 10.86
CA SER A 243 -10.15 -22.58 9.74
C SER A 243 -8.81 -21.88 10.00
N PHE A 244 -7.71 -22.53 9.64
CA PHE A 244 -6.39 -21.92 9.67
C PHE A 244 -5.60 -22.30 8.42
N GLN A 245 -4.65 -21.47 8.05
CA GLN A 245 -3.77 -21.67 6.91
C GLN A 245 -2.37 -21.17 7.26
N ILE A 246 -1.38 -21.93 6.85
CA ILE A 246 0.03 -21.57 6.96
C ILE A 246 0.64 -21.71 5.57
N LYS A 247 1.18 -20.62 5.06
CA LYS A 247 1.99 -20.62 3.84
C LYS A 247 3.42 -20.26 4.23
N THR A 248 4.39 -21.04 3.77
CA THR A 248 5.81 -20.75 3.94
C THR A 248 6.54 -20.97 2.63
N GLY A 249 7.54 -20.16 2.39
CA GLY A 249 8.32 -20.22 1.14
C GLY A 249 9.59 -19.40 1.22
N MET A 250 10.29 -19.34 0.11
CA MET A 250 11.49 -18.53 -0.07
C MET A 250 11.35 -17.66 -1.30
N ASN A 251 11.80 -16.43 -1.21
CA ASN A 251 11.95 -15.50 -2.34
C ASN A 251 13.43 -15.11 -2.53
N HIS A 252 13.75 -14.50 -3.69
CA HIS A 252 15.10 -14.06 -4.04
C HIS A 252 16.15 -15.18 -4.05
N VAL A 253 15.78 -16.38 -4.48
CA VAL A 253 16.67 -17.55 -4.52
C VAL A 253 17.74 -17.44 -5.61
N ASP A 254 17.48 -16.68 -6.66
CA ASP A 254 18.41 -16.40 -7.76
C ASP A 254 19.50 -15.39 -7.41
N LYS A 255 19.37 -14.72 -6.27
CA LYS A 255 20.28 -13.68 -5.77
C LYS A 255 20.39 -12.42 -6.63
N SER A 256 19.59 -12.26 -7.67
CA SER A 256 19.61 -11.09 -8.57
C SER A 256 19.25 -9.79 -7.84
N GLN A 257 18.35 -9.88 -6.86
CA GLN A 257 17.81 -8.75 -6.10
C GLN A 257 18.38 -8.65 -4.68
N ARG A 258 18.94 -9.74 -4.16
CA ARG A 258 19.50 -9.83 -2.81
C ARG A 258 20.60 -10.88 -2.76
N SER A 259 21.62 -10.63 -1.94
CA SER A 259 22.74 -11.57 -1.74
C SER A 259 22.31 -12.87 -1.05
N LYS A 260 21.22 -12.84 -0.29
CA LYS A 260 20.67 -14.01 0.43
C LYS A 260 19.17 -14.13 0.18
N PRO A 261 18.65 -15.36 0.04
CA PRO A 261 17.22 -15.61 -0.02
C PRO A 261 16.48 -15.06 1.20
N GLY A 262 15.22 -14.68 1.02
CA GLY A 262 14.32 -14.23 2.08
C GLY A 262 13.26 -15.29 2.38
N TRP A 263 12.95 -15.52 3.64
CA TRP A 263 11.79 -16.30 4.03
C TRP A 263 10.51 -15.51 3.81
N TYR A 264 9.47 -16.22 3.34
CA TYR A 264 8.09 -15.76 3.26
C TYR A 264 7.25 -16.62 4.18
N ASN A 265 6.51 -16.00 5.09
CA ASN A 265 5.56 -16.68 5.97
C ASN A 265 4.25 -15.92 5.98
N ASP A 266 3.14 -16.64 5.86
CA ASP A 266 1.78 -16.13 5.96
C ASP A 266 0.98 -17.08 6.84
N TRP A 267 0.53 -16.58 7.98
CA TRP A 267 -0.30 -17.31 8.93
C TRP A 267 -1.66 -16.64 9.00
N SER A 268 -2.70 -17.40 8.77
CA SER A 268 -4.05 -16.89 8.85
C SER A 268 -5.00 -17.86 9.58
N ALA A 269 -5.96 -17.30 10.28
CA ALA A 269 -7.02 -18.03 10.96
C ALA A 269 -8.35 -17.30 10.77
N ARG A 270 -9.42 -18.07 10.72
CA ARG A 270 -10.80 -17.61 10.67
C ARG A 270 -11.66 -18.47 11.59
N TRP A 271 -12.48 -17.82 12.40
CA TRP A 271 -13.48 -18.50 13.20
C TRP A 271 -14.83 -17.81 13.07
N ALA A 272 -15.87 -18.60 12.82
CA ALA A 272 -17.23 -18.12 12.71
C ALA A 272 -18.20 -19.08 13.39
N LYS A 273 -19.25 -18.54 14.01
CA LYS A 273 -20.31 -19.32 14.64
C LYS A 273 -21.64 -18.58 14.56
N ALA A 274 -22.68 -19.35 14.31
CA ALA A 274 -24.05 -18.89 14.39
C ALA A 274 -24.79 -19.53 15.55
N PHE A 275 -25.75 -18.80 16.10
CA PHE A 275 -26.62 -19.21 17.20
C PHE A 275 -28.07 -19.11 16.74
N ASN A 276 -28.78 -20.22 16.75
CA ASN A 276 -30.19 -20.33 16.41
C ASN A 276 -30.57 -19.66 15.08
N ASN A 277 -29.64 -19.62 14.11
CA ASN A 277 -29.79 -18.90 12.84
C ASN A 277 -30.24 -17.43 12.97
N LYS A 278 -30.09 -16.84 14.15
CA LYS A 278 -30.53 -15.48 14.46
C LYS A 278 -29.36 -14.52 14.71
N PHE A 279 -28.34 -14.96 15.42
CA PHE A 279 -27.12 -14.20 15.69
C PHE A 279 -25.93 -14.98 15.18
N ALA A 280 -25.00 -14.29 14.53
CA ALA A 280 -23.74 -14.89 14.11
C ALA A 280 -22.58 -13.90 14.28
N PHE A 281 -21.39 -14.44 14.46
CA PHE A 281 -20.15 -13.65 14.41
C PHE A 281 -19.11 -14.37 13.58
N LYS A 282 -18.16 -13.60 13.08
CA LYS A 282 -16.90 -14.09 12.53
C LYS A 282 -15.74 -13.19 12.96
N VAL A 283 -14.58 -13.79 13.09
CA VAL A 283 -13.30 -13.12 13.31
C VAL A 283 -12.25 -13.74 12.41
N GLY A 284 -11.36 -12.91 11.90
CA GLY A 284 -10.25 -13.32 11.04
C GLY A 284 -8.96 -12.63 11.46
N PHE A 285 -7.85 -13.33 11.31
CA PHE A 285 -6.50 -12.88 11.63
C PHE A 285 -5.57 -13.29 10.51
N GLN A 286 -4.62 -12.43 10.14
CA GLN A 286 -3.51 -12.76 9.23
C GLN A 286 -2.25 -12.02 9.63
N LEU A 287 -1.12 -12.71 9.56
CA LEU A 287 0.21 -12.16 9.75
C LEU A 287 1.10 -12.61 8.60
N VAL A 288 1.59 -11.66 7.81
CA VAL A 288 2.56 -11.89 6.74
C VAL A 288 3.91 -11.34 7.16
N GLN A 289 4.96 -12.16 7.04
CA GLN A 289 6.35 -11.77 7.23
C GLN A 289 7.16 -12.18 6.02
N ALA A 290 7.84 -11.21 5.41
CA ALA A 290 8.64 -11.45 4.21
C ALA A 290 9.79 -10.44 4.10
N LYS A 291 10.63 -10.64 3.09
CA LYS A 291 11.58 -9.62 2.64
C LYS A 291 11.26 -9.27 1.21
N ASP A 292 10.99 -8.01 0.97
CA ASP A 292 10.72 -7.47 -0.35
C ASP A 292 12.02 -7.37 -1.17
N TRP A 293 11.89 -7.11 -2.47
CA TRP A 293 13.06 -6.86 -3.31
C TRP A 293 13.66 -5.49 -3.01
N ILE A 294 14.93 -5.37 -3.33
CA ILE A 294 15.67 -4.11 -3.36
C ILE A 294 15.98 -3.83 -4.83
N ALA A 295 15.54 -2.71 -5.33
CA ALA A 295 15.89 -2.31 -6.67
C ALA A 295 17.37 -1.89 -6.71
N ASN A 296 18.09 -2.28 -7.77
CA ASN A 296 19.55 -2.14 -7.84
C ASN A 296 20.07 -1.66 -9.19
N SER A 297 19.19 -1.12 -10.04
CA SER A 297 19.62 -0.54 -11.31
C SER A 297 20.37 0.78 -11.05
N THR A 298 21.63 0.79 -11.44
CA THR A 298 22.49 1.99 -11.42
C THR A 298 22.68 2.58 -12.83
N GLN A 299 21.79 2.26 -13.76
CA GLN A 299 21.83 2.85 -15.09
C GLN A 299 21.53 4.34 -15.02
N ASP A 300 22.26 5.12 -15.81
CA ASP A 300 22.02 6.55 -15.92
C ASP A 300 20.68 6.84 -16.60
N TYR A 301 19.93 7.80 -16.07
CA TYR A 301 18.55 8.06 -16.47
C TYR A 301 18.26 9.55 -16.58
N ASP A 302 17.82 9.98 -17.74
CA ASP A 302 17.30 11.33 -17.92
C ASP A 302 15.81 11.39 -17.54
N ARG A 303 15.49 11.98 -16.38
CA ARG A 303 14.13 12.10 -15.89
C ARG A 303 13.25 13.02 -16.74
N LEU A 304 13.83 14.00 -17.43
CA LEU A 304 13.08 14.91 -18.30
C LEU A 304 12.63 14.20 -19.59
N THR A 305 13.54 13.46 -20.24
CA THR A 305 13.23 12.73 -21.47
C THR A 305 12.74 11.32 -21.21
N ARG A 306 12.83 10.82 -19.97
CA ARG A 306 12.48 9.46 -19.55
C ARG A 306 13.26 8.39 -20.32
N LYS A 307 14.53 8.62 -20.57
CA LYS A 307 15.41 7.71 -21.31
C LYS A 307 16.55 7.24 -20.44
N VAL A 308 16.90 5.97 -20.62
CA VAL A 308 18.17 5.44 -20.11
C VAL A 308 19.29 6.00 -20.98
N LEU A 309 20.30 6.57 -20.34
CA LEU A 309 21.48 7.12 -20.99
C LEU A 309 22.65 6.13 -20.90
N PRO A 310 23.56 6.15 -21.86
CA PRO A 310 24.83 5.46 -21.74
C PRO A 310 25.71 6.20 -20.73
N GLY A 311 26.43 5.44 -19.90
CA GLY A 311 27.36 6.04 -18.95
C GLY A 311 27.21 5.48 -17.53
N SER A 312 27.95 6.08 -16.66
CA SER A 312 27.98 5.74 -15.23
C SER A 312 28.39 6.98 -14.45
N ARG A 313 28.34 6.90 -13.13
CA ARG A 313 28.82 7.97 -12.22
C ARG A 313 30.25 8.42 -12.54
N GLN A 314 31.09 7.54 -13.08
CA GLN A 314 32.48 7.83 -13.43
C GLN A 314 32.62 8.55 -14.78
N THR A 315 31.69 8.36 -15.69
CA THR A 315 31.77 8.89 -17.06
C THR A 315 30.83 10.05 -17.32
N ASP A 316 29.77 10.22 -16.52
CA ASP A 316 28.85 11.35 -16.61
C ASP A 316 28.86 12.15 -15.30
N PRO A 317 29.32 13.42 -15.32
CA PRO A 317 29.25 14.31 -14.17
C PRO A 317 27.82 14.57 -13.68
N ASN A 318 26.84 14.53 -14.59
CA ASN A 318 25.43 14.77 -14.31
C ASN A 318 24.62 13.49 -14.12
N TYR A 319 25.29 12.36 -13.92
CA TYR A 319 24.64 11.06 -13.71
C TYR A 319 23.51 11.09 -12.68
N ASP A 320 22.39 10.46 -13.03
CA ASP A 320 21.20 10.26 -12.19
C ASP A 320 20.80 8.78 -12.29
N GLY A 321 21.14 7.97 -11.30
CA GLY A 321 20.91 6.54 -11.33
C GLY A 321 19.46 6.17 -11.05
N ILE A 322 18.89 5.20 -11.79
CA ILE A 322 17.49 4.78 -11.65
C ILE A 322 17.13 4.45 -10.19
N ASN A 323 17.97 3.69 -9.49
CA ASN A 323 17.73 3.31 -8.08
C ASN A 323 18.85 3.85 -7.16
N VAL A 324 19.32 5.05 -7.47
CA VAL A 324 20.18 5.87 -6.64
C VAL A 324 19.39 7.12 -6.27
N TYR A 325 19.40 7.50 -5.02
CA TYR A 325 18.55 8.58 -4.48
C TYR A 325 19.39 9.73 -3.96
N GLY A 326 18.99 10.95 -4.28
CA GLY A 326 19.69 12.18 -3.90
C GLY A 326 20.61 12.74 -5.00
N ASP A 327 20.89 11.95 -6.04
CA ASP A 327 21.62 12.42 -7.22
C ASP A 327 20.70 13.11 -8.25
N GLU A 328 19.40 13.06 -8.06
CA GLU A 328 18.44 13.88 -8.80
C GLU A 328 18.66 15.39 -8.58
N THR A 329 19.38 15.76 -7.51
CA THR A 329 19.76 17.16 -7.28
C THR A 329 20.95 17.48 -8.16
N ASN A 330 20.72 18.23 -9.23
CA ASN A 330 21.71 18.59 -10.24
C ASN A 330 21.62 20.06 -10.64
N MET A 331 22.64 20.55 -11.33
CA MET A 331 22.67 21.93 -11.84
C MET A 331 21.65 22.16 -12.95
N ARG A 332 21.51 21.20 -13.86
CA ARG A 332 20.66 21.32 -15.07
C ARG A 332 19.20 21.61 -14.73
N ASP A 333 18.65 20.93 -13.72
CA ASP A 333 17.24 21.10 -13.33
C ASP A 333 16.96 22.46 -12.69
N ASN A 334 18.03 23.14 -12.24
CA ASN A 334 18.00 24.53 -11.78
C ASN A 334 18.34 25.54 -12.89
N GLY A 335 18.46 25.09 -14.15
CA GLY A 335 18.81 25.92 -15.28
C GLY A 335 20.27 26.40 -15.26
N LEU A 336 21.15 25.66 -14.54
CA LEU A 336 22.55 26.03 -14.39
C LEU A 336 23.48 25.05 -15.08
N SER A 337 24.58 25.54 -15.61
CA SER A 337 25.77 24.78 -15.96
C SER A 337 26.93 25.17 -15.02
N MET A 338 28.02 24.44 -15.07
CA MET A 338 29.25 24.80 -14.33
C MET A 338 29.71 26.19 -14.68
N LYS A 339 29.61 26.57 -15.97
CA LYS A 339 30.00 27.87 -16.47
C LYS A 339 29.06 28.98 -15.99
N SER A 340 27.74 28.78 -16.09
CA SER A 340 26.76 29.77 -15.61
C SER A 340 26.82 29.94 -14.09
N LEU A 341 27.09 28.86 -13.34
CA LEU A 341 27.34 28.97 -11.89
C LEU A 341 28.60 29.80 -11.59
N ALA A 342 29.67 29.56 -12.32
CA ALA A 342 30.91 30.33 -12.16
C ALA A 342 30.68 31.83 -12.47
N GLN A 343 29.94 32.16 -13.52
CA GLN A 343 29.53 33.51 -13.85
C GLN A 343 28.69 34.17 -12.74
N LEU A 344 27.76 33.40 -12.17
CA LEU A 344 26.91 33.84 -11.05
C LEU A 344 27.78 34.19 -9.83
N VAL A 345 28.67 33.26 -9.40
CA VAL A 345 29.57 33.49 -8.25
C VAL A 345 30.48 34.68 -8.48
N GLN A 346 31.11 34.78 -9.66
CA GLN A 346 31.96 35.90 -10.02
C GLN A 346 31.18 37.23 -10.02
N GLY A 347 29.98 37.23 -10.63
CA GLY A 347 29.11 38.41 -10.72
C GLY A 347 28.66 38.90 -9.33
N GLN A 348 28.21 38.00 -8.47
CA GLN A 348 27.79 38.30 -7.10
C GLN A 348 28.96 38.87 -6.26
N THR A 349 30.13 38.22 -6.34
CA THR A 349 31.32 38.71 -5.62
C THR A 349 31.75 40.07 -6.12
N ARG A 350 31.81 40.29 -7.45
CA ARG A 350 32.12 41.57 -8.08
C ARG A 350 31.15 42.66 -7.61
N GLN A 351 29.85 42.42 -7.68
CA GLN A 351 28.83 43.38 -7.27
C GLN A 351 28.92 43.68 -5.78
N GLY A 352 29.09 42.69 -4.92
CA GLY A 352 29.26 42.88 -3.47
C GLY A 352 30.47 43.73 -3.13
N ILE A 353 31.59 43.62 -3.87
CA ILE A 353 32.78 44.45 -3.69
C ILE A 353 32.52 45.86 -4.21
N LEU A 354 31.88 46.03 -5.36
CA LEU A 354 31.47 47.35 -5.87
C LEU A 354 30.61 48.10 -4.86
N ASP A 355 29.60 47.42 -4.32
CA ASP A 355 28.69 48.01 -3.33
C ASP A 355 29.43 48.40 -2.03
N ALA A 356 30.29 47.50 -1.53
CA ALA A 356 31.09 47.75 -0.33
C ALA A 356 32.11 48.87 -0.47
N THR A 357 32.54 49.16 -1.70
CA THR A 357 33.55 50.19 -2.01
C THR A 357 32.94 51.45 -2.64
N GLY A 358 31.62 51.58 -2.68
CA GLY A 358 30.95 52.72 -3.33
C GLY A 358 31.25 52.85 -4.82
N GLY A 359 31.48 51.73 -5.52
CA GLY A 359 31.79 51.66 -6.93
C GLY A 359 33.27 51.90 -7.28
N MET A 360 34.15 52.12 -6.29
CA MET A 360 35.56 52.46 -6.53
C MET A 360 36.41 51.25 -6.97
N VAL A 361 36.08 50.02 -6.55
CA VAL A 361 36.90 48.84 -6.83
C VAL A 361 36.11 47.85 -7.65
N ASP A 362 36.44 47.74 -8.94
CA ASP A 362 36.03 46.62 -9.77
C ASP A 362 37.07 45.50 -9.69
N ILE A 363 36.83 44.51 -8.86
CA ILE A 363 37.80 43.46 -8.58
C ILE A 363 38.19 42.67 -9.83
N VAL A 364 37.25 42.45 -10.79
CA VAL A 364 37.54 41.74 -12.02
C VAL A 364 38.50 42.52 -12.92
N GLN A 365 38.30 43.85 -13.05
CA GLN A 365 39.21 44.70 -13.77
C GLN A 365 40.58 44.78 -13.08
N THR A 366 40.59 44.87 -11.74
CA THR A 366 41.83 44.90 -10.94
C THR A 366 42.63 43.61 -11.12
N MET A 367 41.98 42.43 -11.09
CA MET A 367 42.64 41.15 -11.34
C MET A 367 43.15 41.01 -12.77
N ASN A 368 42.41 41.51 -13.76
CA ASN A 368 42.85 41.52 -15.16
C ASN A 368 44.12 42.37 -15.37
N ALA A 369 44.25 43.47 -14.68
CA ALA A 369 45.41 44.37 -14.77
C ALA A 369 46.63 43.84 -13.98
N ALA A 370 46.40 43.19 -12.82
CA ALA A 370 47.47 42.80 -11.90
C ALA A 370 48.03 41.39 -12.12
N LEU A 371 47.20 40.48 -12.70
CA LEU A 371 47.57 39.07 -12.80
C LEU A 371 47.70 38.58 -14.26
N PRO A 372 48.75 37.80 -14.59
CA PRO A 372 48.85 37.16 -15.90
C PRO A 372 47.71 36.17 -16.12
N ALA A 373 47.56 35.66 -17.37
CA ALA A 373 46.50 34.70 -17.71
C ALA A 373 46.61 33.39 -16.90
N VAL A 374 47.85 32.97 -16.62
CA VAL A 374 48.15 31.76 -15.81
C VAL A 374 49.14 32.20 -14.70
N PRO A 375 48.64 32.74 -13.57
CA PRO A 375 49.50 33.13 -12.46
C PRO A 375 49.97 31.94 -11.64
N THR A 376 51.11 32.07 -10.99
CA THR A 376 51.56 31.16 -9.97
C THR A 376 50.74 31.33 -8.68
N GLN A 377 50.74 30.33 -7.81
CA GLN A 377 50.09 30.43 -6.48
C GLN A 377 50.67 31.57 -5.66
N GLU A 378 51.96 31.79 -5.77
CA GLU A 378 52.65 32.92 -5.12
C GLU A 378 52.11 34.27 -5.61
N GLN A 379 51.96 34.45 -6.93
CA GLN A 379 51.42 35.68 -7.50
C GLN A 379 49.98 35.92 -7.05
N ILE A 380 49.17 34.90 -6.98
CA ILE A 380 47.80 34.98 -6.45
C ILE A 380 47.82 35.39 -4.97
N GLY A 381 48.68 34.74 -4.18
CA GLY A 381 48.83 35.04 -2.76
C GLY A 381 49.27 36.47 -2.48
N LEU A 382 50.26 36.96 -3.24
CA LEU A 382 50.74 38.33 -3.14
C LEU A 382 49.65 39.35 -3.53
N PHE A 383 48.89 39.07 -4.60
CA PHE A 383 47.77 39.93 -5.00
C PHE A 383 46.69 39.96 -3.91
N ILE A 384 46.27 38.81 -3.39
CA ILE A 384 45.27 38.78 -2.33
C ILE A 384 45.74 39.48 -1.08
N GLY A 385 47.00 39.27 -0.67
CA GLY A 385 47.58 39.92 0.49
C GLY A 385 47.73 41.46 0.34
N SER A 386 47.74 41.99 -0.89
CA SER A 386 47.73 43.43 -1.16
C SER A 386 46.35 44.08 -1.03
N LEU A 387 45.28 43.31 -0.96
CA LEU A 387 43.92 43.80 -0.81
C LEU A 387 43.59 44.13 0.65
N PRO A 388 42.64 45.06 0.89
CA PRO A 388 42.06 45.24 2.21
C PRO A 388 41.55 43.92 2.80
N GLU A 389 41.75 43.71 4.10
CA GLU A 389 41.42 42.46 4.78
C GLU A 389 39.98 41.99 4.52
N ALA A 390 39.01 42.91 4.52
CA ALA A 390 37.60 42.63 4.24
C ALA A 390 37.37 42.05 2.83
N LEU A 391 38.24 42.30 1.86
CA LEU A 391 38.12 41.83 0.48
C LEU A 391 38.88 40.53 0.22
N GLN A 392 39.85 40.16 1.07
CA GLN A 392 40.72 39.01 0.85
C GLN A 392 39.94 37.70 0.74
N ARG A 393 39.04 37.44 1.68
CA ARG A 393 38.24 36.20 1.69
C ARG A 393 37.26 36.08 0.52
N PRO A 394 36.45 37.12 0.20
CA PRO A 394 35.59 37.08 -0.99
C PRO A 394 36.38 36.86 -2.29
N VAL A 395 37.52 37.55 -2.45
CA VAL A 395 38.36 37.40 -3.65
C VAL A 395 39.00 36.02 -3.71
N THR A 396 39.52 35.49 -2.61
CA THR A 396 40.06 34.12 -2.55
C THR A 396 39.04 33.11 -3.03
N ASN A 397 37.80 33.20 -2.57
CA ASN A 397 36.72 32.30 -2.98
C ASN A 397 36.35 32.45 -4.47
N MET A 398 36.51 33.63 -5.06
CA MET A 398 36.22 33.90 -6.46
C MET A 398 37.34 33.45 -7.43
N VAL A 399 38.58 33.35 -6.97
CA VAL A 399 39.76 33.06 -7.79
C VAL A 399 39.59 31.87 -8.74
N PRO A 400 39.12 30.68 -8.31
CA PRO A 400 38.95 29.54 -9.22
C PRO A 400 37.97 29.85 -10.35
N PHE A 401 36.87 30.51 -10.04
CA PHE A 401 35.84 30.85 -11.02
C PHE A 401 36.34 31.90 -12.02
N TYR A 402 37.03 32.89 -11.54
CA TYR A 402 37.61 33.94 -12.37
C TYR A 402 38.60 33.37 -13.41
N PHE A 403 39.59 32.56 -12.98
CA PHE A 403 40.55 31.96 -13.92
C PHE A 403 39.92 30.89 -14.78
N GLY A 404 38.97 30.14 -14.25
CA GLY A 404 38.23 29.16 -15.00
C GLY A 404 37.44 29.75 -16.18
N LEU A 405 36.82 30.91 -15.97
CA LEU A 405 36.10 31.65 -17.01
C LEU A 405 37.06 32.35 -17.96
N ARG A 406 38.07 33.08 -17.44
CA ARG A 406 39.05 33.80 -18.24
C ARG A 406 39.79 32.90 -19.21
N ASN A 407 40.17 31.71 -18.78
CA ASN A 407 40.94 30.76 -19.58
C ASN A 407 40.06 29.70 -20.30
N ASN A 408 38.75 29.90 -20.29
CA ASN A 408 37.76 28.97 -20.89
C ASN A 408 37.94 27.49 -20.47
N ILE A 409 38.28 27.28 -19.19
CA ILE A 409 38.49 25.95 -18.60
C ILE A 409 37.15 25.28 -18.24
N ILE A 410 36.16 26.09 -17.81
CA ILE A 410 34.88 25.59 -17.30
C ILE A 410 33.93 25.23 -18.46
N PRO A 411 33.49 23.99 -18.57
CA PRO A 411 32.58 23.58 -19.64
C PRO A 411 31.12 24.02 -19.35
N GLU A 412 30.30 23.99 -20.40
CA GLU A 412 28.82 24.11 -20.28
C GLU A 412 28.15 22.85 -19.73
N ALA A 413 28.90 21.94 -19.15
CA ALA A 413 28.39 20.73 -18.54
C ALA A 413 27.67 21.02 -17.21
N SER A 414 26.80 20.12 -16.81
CA SER A 414 26.17 20.12 -15.48
C SER A 414 26.74 19.00 -14.60
N ALA A 415 26.59 19.11 -13.31
CA ALA A 415 26.96 18.07 -12.37
C ALA A 415 25.78 17.78 -11.41
N SER A 416 25.65 16.53 -11.00
CA SER A 416 24.69 16.08 -10.00
C SER A 416 25.37 15.76 -8.68
N ARG A 417 24.60 15.78 -7.57
CA ARG A 417 25.06 15.37 -6.24
C ARG A 417 25.35 13.84 -6.21
N THR A 418 26.13 13.42 -5.26
CA THR A 418 26.34 11.99 -5.01
C THR A 418 25.20 11.43 -4.19
N GLY A 419 24.50 10.45 -4.74
CA GLY A 419 23.33 9.79 -4.13
C GLY A 419 23.69 8.57 -3.29
N TYR A 420 22.67 7.93 -2.73
CA TYR A 420 22.71 6.69 -1.97
C TYR A 420 21.92 5.60 -2.69
N VAL A 421 22.40 4.36 -2.68
CA VAL A 421 21.69 3.23 -3.30
C VAL A 421 20.47 2.82 -2.47
N GLU A 422 19.52 2.14 -3.09
CA GLU A 422 18.24 1.80 -2.45
C GLU A 422 18.41 1.02 -1.14
N SER A 423 19.39 0.09 -1.06
CA SER A 423 19.66 -0.67 0.16
C SER A 423 20.01 0.18 1.38
N ASP A 424 20.48 1.41 1.17
CA ASP A 424 20.81 2.35 2.24
C ASP A 424 19.60 3.20 2.65
N MET A 425 18.63 3.33 1.75
CA MET A 425 17.51 4.26 1.88
C MET A 425 16.20 3.62 2.30
N VAL A 426 15.99 2.32 2.05
CA VAL A 426 14.73 1.64 2.37
C VAL A 426 14.96 0.35 3.14
N ASN A 427 14.01 0.01 4.02
CA ASN A 427 14.02 -1.26 4.72
C ASN A 427 13.06 -2.24 4.03
N PRO A 428 13.56 -3.32 3.41
CA PRO A 428 12.74 -4.27 2.66
C PRO A 428 12.01 -5.28 3.56
N ASN A 429 12.16 -5.22 4.88
CA ASN A 429 11.45 -6.12 5.77
C ASN A 429 9.95 -5.79 5.75
N THR A 430 9.18 -6.74 5.25
CA THR A 430 7.73 -6.66 5.17
C THR A 430 7.10 -7.36 6.36
N LEU A 431 6.23 -6.64 7.05
CA LEU A 431 5.36 -7.15 8.10
C LEU A 431 3.97 -6.60 7.82
N ASN A 432 2.97 -7.47 7.63
CA ASN A 432 1.59 -7.05 7.52
C ASN A 432 0.73 -7.86 8.48
N PHE A 433 0.05 -7.16 9.36
CA PHE A 433 -0.90 -7.71 10.31
C PHE A 433 -2.30 -7.24 9.95
N LYS A 434 -3.25 -8.17 9.84
CA LYS A 434 -4.66 -7.88 9.63
C LYS A 434 -5.53 -8.51 10.70
N LEU A 435 -6.55 -7.77 11.08
CA LEU A 435 -7.64 -8.24 11.95
C LEU A 435 -8.96 -7.88 11.28
N SER A 436 -9.86 -8.83 11.20
CA SER A 436 -11.21 -8.64 10.68
C SER A 436 -12.24 -9.23 11.63
N GLY A 437 -13.43 -8.66 11.66
CA GLY A 437 -14.53 -9.21 12.44
C GLY A 437 -15.87 -8.66 12.02
N SER A 438 -16.92 -9.45 12.18
CA SER A 438 -18.28 -8.96 12.02
C SER A 438 -19.26 -9.66 12.95
N LEU A 439 -20.30 -8.93 13.30
CA LEU A 439 -21.48 -9.37 14.05
C LEU A 439 -22.69 -9.23 13.15
N HIS A 440 -23.54 -10.24 13.15
CA HIS A 440 -24.73 -10.31 12.30
C HIS A 440 -25.93 -10.68 13.13
N TYR A 441 -27.03 -9.98 12.95
CA TYR A 441 -28.29 -10.22 13.65
C TYR A 441 -29.46 -10.16 12.68
N LYS A 442 -30.18 -11.28 12.51
CA LYS A 442 -31.42 -11.34 11.72
C LYS A 442 -32.56 -10.79 12.58
N ILE A 443 -32.99 -9.57 12.26
CA ILE A 443 -34.14 -8.91 12.91
C ILE A 443 -35.41 -9.68 12.54
N THR A 444 -35.56 -10.00 11.24
CA THR A 444 -36.59 -10.86 10.68
C THR A 444 -35.95 -11.90 9.75
N SER A 445 -36.72 -12.74 9.08
CA SER A 445 -36.22 -13.64 8.03
C SER A 445 -35.55 -12.92 6.86
N ASP A 446 -35.98 -11.70 6.58
CA ASP A 446 -35.60 -10.92 5.40
C ASP A 446 -34.78 -9.66 5.74
N LEU A 447 -34.67 -9.30 7.01
CA LEU A 447 -33.94 -8.10 7.47
C LEU A 447 -32.80 -8.49 8.42
N GLU A 448 -31.59 -8.16 8.02
CA GLU A 448 -30.37 -8.38 8.79
C GLU A 448 -29.69 -7.06 9.11
N ALA A 449 -29.22 -6.92 10.35
CA ALA A 449 -28.29 -5.89 10.79
C ALA A 449 -26.90 -6.48 10.91
N SER A 450 -25.87 -5.80 10.41
CA SER A 450 -24.49 -6.23 10.57
C SER A 450 -23.57 -5.06 10.98
N LEU A 451 -22.60 -5.39 11.84
CA LEU A 451 -21.48 -4.52 12.21
C LEU A 451 -20.20 -5.22 11.76
N THR A 452 -19.41 -4.56 10.92
CA THR A 452 -18.18 -5.11 10.35
C THR A 452 -17.00 -4.19 10.63
N GLY A 453 -15.84 -4.76 10.97
CA GLY A 453 -14.60 -4.02 11.16
C GLY A 453 -13.42 -4.73 10.51
N TYR A 454 -12.59 -3.96 9.82
CA TYR A 454 -11.32 -4.37 9.25
C TYR A 454 -10.21 -3.46 9.74
N PHE A 455 -9.09 -4.05 10.11
CA PHE A 455 -7.90 -3.32 10.53
C PHE A 455 -6.67 -3.95 9.91
N GLY A 456 -5.83 -3.12 9.30
CA GLY A 456 -4.53 -3.51 8.75
C GLY A 456 -3.44 -2.58 9.27
N THR A 457 -2.29 -3.15 9.60
CA THR A 457 -1.09 -2.38 9.94
C THR A 457 0.16 -3.12 9.52
N GLY A 458 1.22 -2.36 9.23
CA GLY A 458 2.47 -3.01 8.88
C GLY A 458 3.53 -2.10 8.29
N ASN A 459 4.59 -2.78 7.85
CA ASN A 459 5.73 -2.19 7.15
C ASN A 459 5.87 -2.87 5.80
N THR A 460 6.16 -2.10 4.77
CA THR A 460 6.46 -2.60 3.44
C THR A 460 7.12 -1.51 2.61
N VAL A 461 7.60 -1.86 1.44
CA VAL A 461 8.00 -0.88 0.42
C VAL A 461 6.85 -0.67 -0.56
N TYR A 462 6.84 0.44 -1.24
CA TYR A 462 5.87 0.75 -2.29
C TYR A 462 6.56 1.50 -3.42
N THR A 463 6.36 1.04 -4.65
CA THR A 463 6.88 1.69 -5.85
C THR A 463 5.72 2.32 -6.60
N GLY A 464 5.68 3.66 -6.57
CA GLY A 464 4.76 4.47 -7.35
C GLY A 464 5.52 5.29 -8.40
N SER A 465 5.31 6.60 -8.41
CA SER A 465 6.18 7.56 -9.13
C SER A 465 7.59 7.59 -8.54
N ASP A 466 7.68 7.32 -7.24
CA ASP A 466 8.89 7.23 -6.45
C ASP A 466 8.91 5.93 -5.65
N ARG A 467 9.98 5.72 -4.89
CA ARG A 467 10.11 4.64 -3.93
C ARG A 467 9.76 5.14 -2.53
N TYR A 468 8.84 4.45 -1.88
CA TYR A 468 8.38 4.76 -0.53
C TYR A 468 8.69 3.63 0.43
N SER A 469 9.03 3.97 1.65
CA SER A 469 9.08 3.03 2.77
C SER A 469 7.89 3.29 3.68
N LEU A 470 6.90 2.39 3.65
CA LEU A 470 5.73 2.44 4.53
C LEU A 470 6.11 1.80 5.86
N ARG A 471 5.99 2.53 6.95
CA ARG A 471 6.37 2.08 8.29
C ARG A 471 5.27 2.41 9.30
N GLY A 472 4.77 1.37 9.96
CA GLY A 472 3.69 1.53 10.93
C GLY A 472 2.41 2.13 10.35
N ALA A 473 2.21 1.99 9.02
CA ALA A 473 0.99 2.43 8.37
C ALA A 473 -0.21 1.67 8.95
N LYS A 474 -1.35 2.34 9.11
CA LYS A 474 -2.57 1.79 9.69
C LYS A 474 -3.76 2.18 8.85
N ILE A 475 -4.62 1.21 8.55
CA ILE A 475 -5.89 1.45 7.88
C ILE A 475 -6.97 0.68 8.62
N GLY A 476 -8.01 1.39 9.05
CA GLY A 476 -9.19 0.86 9.68
C GLY A 476 -10.43 1.13 8.85
N GLN A 477 -11.32 0.15 8.73
CA GLN A 477 -12.62 0.29 8.08
C GLN A 477 -13.70 -0.27 8.99
N TYR A 478 -14.77 0.48 9.22
CA TYR A 478 -15.86 0.09 10.11
C TYR A 478 -17.19 0.41 9.45
N LYS A 479 -18.09 -0.57 9.41
CA LYS A 479 -19.38 -0.48 8.69
C LYS A 479 -20.52 -0.95 9.59
N LEU A 480 -21.62 -0.19 9.58
CA LEU A 480 -22.94 -0.62 10.02
C LEU A 480 -23.85 -0.74 8.81
N GLU A 481 -24.52 -1.87 8.65
CA GLU A 481 -25.42 -2.12 7.53
C GLU A 481 -26.72 -2.75 7.99
N LEU A 482 -27.82 -2.24 7.44
CA LEU A 482 -29.13 -2.88 7.42
C LEU A 482 -29.40 -3.35 6.00
N ARG A 483 -29.69 -4.64 5.82
CA ARG A 483 -29.89 -5.23 4.50
C ARG A 483 -31.15 -6.10 4.49
N SER A 484 -31.95 -5.94 3.44
CA SER A 484 -33.07 -6.79 3.09
C SER A 484 -32.87 -7.38 1.69
N LYS A 485 -33.83 -8.15 1.19
CA LYS A 485 -33.78 -8.71 -0.18
C LYS A 485 -33.76 -7.65 -1.25
N SER A 486 -34.58 -6.60 -1.10
CA SER A 486 -34.81 -5.54 -2.09
C SER A 486 -34.10 -4.23 -1.77
N TRP A 487 -33.54 -4.04 -0.58
CA TRP A 487 -32.88 -2.79 -0.19
C TRP A 487 -31.75 -2.99 0.81
N PHE A 488 -30.87 -2.01 0.86
CA PHE A 488 -29.90 -1.85 1.95
C PHE A 488 -29.69 -0.37 2.28
N VAL A 489 -29.30 -0.13 3.52
CA VAL A 489 -28.71 1.13 4.00
C VAL A 489 -27.45 0.79 4.77
N ARG A 490 -26.34 1.45 4.44
CA ARG A 490 -25.09 1.27 5.17
C ARG A 490 -24.39 2.61 5.38
N SER A 491 -23.69 2.69 6.49
CA SER A 491 -22.77 3.77 6.82
C SER A 491 -21.43 3.16 7.19
N TYR A 492 -20.36 3.71 6.64
CA TYR A 492 -19.00 3.24 6.95
C TYR A 492 -18.00 4.39 7.03
N THR A 493 -16.89 4.11 7.68
CA THR A 493 -15.71 4.98 7.72
C THR A 493 -14.47 4.21 7.30
N THR A 494 -13.59 4.88 6.57
CA THR A 494 -12.22 4.44 6.32
C THR A 494 -11.28 5.43 6.97
N GLN A 495 -10.44 4.95 7.88
CA GLN A 495 -9.49 5.74 8.64
C GLN A 495 -8.08 5.36 8.24
N GLU A 496 -7.29 6.35 7.89
CA GLU A 496 -5.91 6.19 7.44
C GLU A 496 -4.94 6.91 8.37
N ASN A 497 -3.80 6.29 8.59
CA ASN A 497 -2.64 6.91 9.22
C ASN A 497 -1.38 6.35 8.56
N ALA A 498 -0.63 7.20 7.87
CA ALA A 498 0.60 6.83 7.17
C ALA A 498 1.73 6.39 8.11
N GLY A 499 1.59 6.61 9.44
CA GLY A 499 2.60 6.24 10.42
C GLY A 499 3.92 7.00 10.24
N GLU A 500 5.01 6.26 10.10
CA GLU A 500 6.36 6.78 9.81
C GLU A 500 6.78 6.55 8.36
N ALA A 501 5.81 6.56 7.44
CA ALA A 501 6.08 6.38 6.01
C ALA A 501 6.86 7.57 5.44
N TYR A 502 7.83 7.30 4.59
CA TYR A 502 8.65 8.35 3.96
C TYR A 502 8.95 8.04 2.49
N ASN A 503 9.22 9.11 1.73
CA ASN A 503 9.68 9.06 0.35
C ASN A 503 11.22 8.96 0.31
N ALA A 504 11.76 7.96 -0.36
CA ALA A 504 13.20 7.72 -0.43
C ALA A 504 13.95 8.84 -1.16
N THR A 505 13.43 9.30 -2.31
CA THR A 505 14.02 10.39 -3.10
C THR A 505 14.10 11.69 -2.31
N ILE A 506 12.98 12.11 -1.72
CA ILE A 506 12.94 13.36 -0.93
C ILE A 506 13.87 13.24 0.28
N THR A 507 13.84 12.10 0.97
CA THR A 507 14.71 11.85 2.13
C THR A 507 16.18 11.96 1.75
N ALA A 508 16.62 11.35 0.65
CA ALA A 508 18.01 11.39 0.21
C ALA A 508 18.44 12.80 -0.22
N ARG A 509 17.58 13.52 -0.93
CA ARG A 509 17.84 14.93 -1.29
C ARG A 509 17.99 15.81 -0.05
N ARG A 510 17.10 15.65 0.95
CA ARG A 510 17.17 16.41 2.21
C ARG A 510 18.34 15.99 3.09
N LEU A 511 18.74 14.70 3.03
CA LEU A 511 19.95 14.21 3.67
C LEU A 511 21.18 14.91 3.08
N ASN A 512 21.28 15.01 1.75
CA ASN A 512 22.34 15.72 1.07
C ASN A 512 22.37 17.20 1.45
N GLU A 513 21.23 17.88 1.51
CA GLU A 513 21.17 19.29 1.94
C GLU A 513 21.53 19.48 3.42
N ALA A 514 21.24 18.50 4.27
CA ALA A 514 21.47 18.61 5.72
C ALA A 514 22.95 18.47 6.11
N TRP A 515 23.75 17.63 5.41
CA TRP A 515 25.19 17.52 5.71
C TRP A 515 26.03 18.58 4.98
N LYS A 516 25.65 18.95 3.72
CA LYS A 516 26.28 20.04 2.98
C LYS A 516 25.26 20.64 2.01
N PRO A 517 24.86 21.90 2.17
CA PRO A 517 23.91 22.54 1.26
C PRO A 517 24.42 22.56 -0.18
N SER A 518 23.53 22.45 -1.15
CA SER A 518 23.86 22.54 -2.58
C SER A 518 24.51 23.86 -2.96
N THR A 519 24.16 24.94 -2.26
CA THR A 519 24.80 26.28 -2.39
C THR A 519 26.29 26.29 -2.01
N GLN A 520 26.76 25.32 -1.26
CA GLN A 520 28.17 25.10 -0.94
C GLN A 520 28.78 24.01 -1.83
N TRP A 521 28.09 22.87 -2.00
CA TRP A 521 28.62 21.73 -2.71
C TRP A 521 28.93 22.02 -4.18
N PHE A 522 28.05 22.69 -4.92
CA PHE A 522 28.26 22.97 -6.33
C PHE A 522 29.40 23.95 -6.58
N PRO A 523 29.55 25.09 -5.84
CA PRO A 523 30.74 25.93 -5.93
C PRO A 523 32.04 25.20 -5.61
N GLU A 524 32.07 24.37 -4.55
CA GLU A 524 33.23 23.54 -4.22
C GLU A 524 33.62 22.60 -5.36
N TYR A 525 32.61 21.94 -5.99
CA TYR A 525 32.81 21.07 -7.14
C TYR A 525 33.44 21.84 -8.32
N VAL A 526 32.87 22.97 -8.72
CA VAL A 526 33.38 23.75 -9.84
C VAL A 526 34.77 24.32 -9.54
N GLY A 527 34.99 24.82 -8.32
CA GLY A 527 36.31 25.32 -7.91
C GLY A 527 37.40 24.25 -7.96
N ALA A 528 37.11 23.07 -7.42
CA ALA A 528 38.05 21.94 -7.45
C ALA A 528 38.28 21.38 -8.88
N PHE A 529 37.24 21.40 -9.73
CA PHE A 529 37.39 21.07 -11.15
C PHE A 529 38.38 21.98 -11.84
N VAL A 530 38.24 23.30 -11.68
CA VAL A 530 39.15 24.29 -12.26
C VAL A 530 40.57 24.09 -11.75
N GLN A 531 40.74 23.86 -10.45
CA GLN A 531 42.05 23.61 -9.86
C GLN A 531 42.71 22.35 -10.47
N ALA A 532 42.00 21.24 -10.57
CA ALA A 532 42.53 20.01 -11.18
C ALA A 532 42.91 20.20 -12.65
N ARG A 533 42.07 20.89 -13.44
CA ARG A 533 42.37 21.25 -14.83
C ARG A 533 43.61 22.12 -14.95
N SER A 534 43.75 23.10 -14.05
CA SER A 534 44.93 23.98 -14.02
C SER A 534 46.22 23.25 -13.67
N MET A 535 46.14 22.12 -12.97
CA MET A 535 47.26 21.23 -12.65
C MET A 535 47.55 20.20 -13.76
N GLY A 536 46.83 20.27 -14.91
CA GLY A 536 47.05 19.39 -16.06
C GLY A 536 46.23 18.12 -16.08
N ALA A 537 45.26 17.93 -15.16
CA ALA A 537 44.34 16.79 -15.21
C ALA A 537 43.49 16.86 -16.51
N ASP A 538 43.21 15.69 -17.10
CA ASP A 538 42.20 15.63 -18.14
C ASP A 538 40.80 15.90 -17.58
N GLU A 539 39.80 15.96 -18.45
CA GLU A 539 38.44 16.33 -18.04
C GLU A 539 37.83 15.30 -17.08
N ALA A 540 38.01 14.00 -17.35
CA ALA A 540 37.48 12.93 -16.52
C ALA A 540 38.13 12.90 -15.11
N ALA A 541 39.47 13.04 -15.06
CA ALA A 541 40.21 13.14 -13.81
C ALA A 541 39.85 14.39 -13.02
N ALA A 542 39.59 15.51 -13.70
CA ALA A 542 39.16 16.76 -13.05
C ALA A 542 37.77 16.63 -12.43
N HIS A 543 36.83 15.98 -13.12
CA HIS A 543 35.50 15.68 -12.57
C HIS A 543 35.57 14.72 -11.36
N ALA A 544 36.43 13.70 -11.42
CA ALA A 544 36.65 12.77 -10.30
C ALA A 544 37.23 13.50 -9.07
N ALA A 545 38.25 14.34 -9.27
CA ALA A 545 38.86 15.16 -8.20
C ALA A 545 37.85 16.16 -7.61
N ALA A 546 37.08 16.81 -8.46
CA ALA A 546 36.03 17.76 -8.05
C ALA A 546 34.99 17.09 -7.15
N ARG A 547 34.52 15.90 -7.53
CA ARG A 547 33.57 15.14 -6.73
C ARG A 547 34.16 14.68 -5.41
N ALA A 548 35.36 14.14 -5.44
CA ALA A 548 36.06 13.71 -4.22
C ALA A 548 36.24 14.86 -3.22
N PHE A 549 36.52 16.06 -3.71
CA PHE A 549 36.64 17.27 -2.86
C PHE A 549 35.26 17.71 -2.33
N ALA A 550 34.27 17.84 -3.18
CA ALA A 550 32.95 18.30 -2.79
C ALA A 550 32.24 17.32 -1.85
N ASP A 551 32.53 16.02 -1.96
CA ASP A 551 32.00 14.96 -1.09
C ASP A 551 32.77 14.78 0.23
N GLN A 552 33.80 15.59 0.52
CA GLN A 552 34.49 15.52 1.82
C GLN A 552 33.51 15.75 2.97
N GLY A 553 33.50 14.82 3.94
CA GLY A 553 32.58 14.81 5.08
C GLY A 553 31.18 14.26 4.76
N ARG A 554 30.97 13.69 3.56
CA ARG A 554 29.71 13.01 3.26
C ARG A 554 29.52 11.80 4.18
N PRO A 555 28.42 11.69 4.94
CA PRO A 555 28.18 10.56 5.81
C PRO A 555 28.18 9.24 5.02
N ALA A 556 29.02 8.30 5.43
CA ALA A 556 29.06 6.98 4.80
C ALA A 556 27.80 6.18 5.16
N ALA A 557 27.22 5.51 4.17
CA ALA A 557 26.05 4.66 4.41
C ALA A 557 26.32 3.65 5.54
N GLY A 558 25.38 3.56 6.50
CA GLY A 558 25.50 2.67 7.65
C GLY A 558 26.34 3.19 8.82
N SER A 559 27.07 4.31 8.68
CA SER A 559 27.74 4.99 9.80
C SER A 559 26.74 5.53 10.82
N ASP A 560 27.18 5.80 12.03
CA ASP A 560 26.30 6.35 13.07
C ASP A 560 25.87 7.79 12.74
N GLU A 561 26.74 8.57 12.12
CA GLU A 561 26.43 9.89 11.62
C GLU A 561 25.35 9.83 10.53
N PHE A 562 25.48 8.91 9.56
CA PHE A 562 24.45 8.67 8.55
C PHE A 562 23.12 8.31 9.20
N LYS A 563 23.09 7.36 10.14
CA LYS A 563 21.85 6.90 10.80
C LYS A 563 21.16 8.04 11.54
N GLN A 564 21.91 8.83 12.32
CA GLN A 564 21.36 9.97 13.06
C GLN A 564 20.73 11.01 12.12
N LEU A 565 21.46 11.38 11.07
CA LEU A 565 20.97 12.35 10.11
C LEU A 565 19.81 11.82 9.28
N PHE A 566 19.89 10.56 8.85
CA PHE A 566 18.82 9.88 8.12
C PHE A 566 17.55 9.78 8.96
N ASP A 567 17.65 9.37 10.23
CA ASP A 567 16.50 9.29 11.13
C ASP A 567 15.86 10.65 11.37
N LYS A 568 16.64 11.68 11.53
CA LYS A 568 16.14 13.06 11.64
C LYS A 568 15.38 13.50 10.38
N VAL A 569 15.97 13.27 9.21
CA VAL A 569 15.37 13.71 7.93
C VAL A 569 14.13 12.91 7.58
N ARG A 570 14.16 11.55 7.72
CA ARG A 570 13.00 10.71 7.41
C ARG A 570 11.83 10.91 8.37
N SER A 571 12.06 11.41 9.59
CA SER A 571 11.01 11.72 10.58
C SER A 571 10.52 13.17 10.54
N THR A 572 11.14 14.01 9.73
CA THR A 572 10.71 15.39 9.50
C THR A 572 9.68 15.42 8.36
N PRO A 573 8.54 16.10 8.53
CA PRO A 573 7.51 16.18 7.47
C PRO A 573 8.01 16.83 6.18
N ILE A 574 7.46 16.39 5.04
CA ILE A 574 7.60 17.06 3.76
C ILE A 574 6.98 18.47 3.87
N PRO A 575 7.62 19.53 3.30
CA PRO A 575 8.78 19.49 2.39
C PRO A 575 10.16 19.59 3.06
N ALA A 576 10.23 19.75 4.38
CA ALA A 576 11.51 19.94 5.09
C ALA A 576 12.29 18.62 5.30
N GLY A 577 11.61 17.50 5.29
CA GLY A 577 12.16 16.15 5.36
C GLY A 577 11.43 15.19 4.42
N GLY A 578 11.43 13.89 4.73
CA GLY A 578 10.86 12.86 3.89
C GLY A 578 9.55 12.23 4.39
N LEU A 579 9.09 12.56 5.61
CA LEU A 579 7.93 11.96 6.26
C LEU A 579 6.63 12.36 5.59
N PHE A 580 5.78 11.36 5.29
CA PHE A 580 4.37 11.58 5.00
C PHE A 580 3.59 11.74 6.30
N LEU A 581 3.24 12.97 6.65
CA LEU A 581 2.36 13.25 7.78
C LEU A 581 0.91 13.26 7.28
N ASP A 582 0.33 12.07 7.13
CA ASP A 582 -1.04 11.93 6.67
C ASP A 582 -1.89 11.16 7.70
N ARG A 583 -3.05 11.76 8.03
CA ARG A 583 -4.15 11.17 8.76
C ARG A 583 -5.44 11.64 8.12
N SER A 584 -6.20 10.70 7.60
CA SER A 584 -7.41 10.99 6.85
C SER A 584 -8.55 10.08 7.27
N ASP A 585 -9.74 10.63 7.35
CA ASP A 585 -10.97 9.92 7.67
C ASP A 585 -12.00 10.18 6.57
N LEU A 586 -12.53 9.11 6.00
CA LEU A 586 -13.67 9.14 5.09
C LEU A 586 -14.90 8.60 5.82
N TRP A 587 -16.00 9.32 5.74
CA TRP A 587 -17.31 8.85 6.18
C TRP A 587 -18.25 8.81 5.00
N MET A 588 -18.94 7.69 4.80
CA MET A 588 -19.88 7.50 3.71
C MET A 588 -21.15 6.82 4.20
N THR A 589 -22.29 7.34 3.75
CA THR A 589 -23.61 6.70 3.95
C THR A 589 -24.27 6.55 2.60
N GLU A 590 -24.76 5.35 2.33
CA GLU A 590 -25.46 5.07 1.08
C GLU A 590 -26.60 4.09 1.30
N GLY A 591 -27.56 4.13 0.39
CA GLY A 591 -28.67 3.20 0.38
C GLY A 591 -29.16 2.96 -1.04
N GLN A 592 -29.80 1.84 -1.23
CA GLN A 592 -30.42 1.45 -2.49
C GLN A 592 -31.71 0.69 -2.22
N TYR A 593 -32.71 0.94 -3.06
CA TYR A 593 -33.95 0.17 -3.09
C TYR A 593 -34.20 -0.35 -4.52
N ASN A 594 -34.51 -1.64 -4.64
CA ASN A 594 -34.88 -2.26 -5.91
C ASN A 594 -36.40 -2.41 -5.98
N PHE A 595 -37.03 -1.75 -6.95
CA PHE A 595 -38.49 -1.72 -7.14
C PHE A 595 -39.02 -2.95 -7.92
N LYS A 596 -38.18 -3.93 -8.24
CA LYS A 596 -38.59 -5.11 -9.02
C LYS A 596 -39.32 -6.20 -8.21
N ASP A 597 -39.38 -6.08 -6.87
CA ASP A 597 -40.04 -7.07 -6.00
C ASP A 597 -41.38 -6.57 -5.49
#